data_3c0add1672b416b7e763875d7af96d09
#
_entry.id   3c0add1672b416b7e763875d7af96d09
#
_cell.length_a   1.000
_cell.length_b   1.000
_cell.length_c   1.000
_cell.angle_alpha   90.00
_cell.angle_beta   90.00
_cell.angle_gamma   90.00
#
_symmetry.space_group_name_H-M   'P 1'
#
loop_
_entity.id
_entity.type
_entity.pdbx_description
1 polymer ?
#
loop_
_entity_poly.entity_id
_entity_poly.type
_entity_poly.pdbx_seq_one_letter_code
_entity_poly.pdbx_strand_id
1 'polypeptide(L)'
;MDTCPEWDLEVLEKTFDIADYLAIHQYYGGQEYGTKYFLAQSLDMEDYINTIRSIVQIVKKKKRTNKDIKISVDEWGVWALPPANVNSELDENAWQIAPEISEQIYTLEDALLFAEMQMAMLRNADIIKIACQSLLTNVSACIMTDKKGGHWLQTIYYPFYYFANYAKGTVMQTISRGPVYSCQDFEKVPYVDSLVVLNDSNNELVFFAVNRDEVKEQMVSLQVQGLILNSVIDSISMTAEDKKMNNKNVHDAV
;
A
#
# COMPACT_ATOMS: atom_id res chain seq x y z
N MET A 1 -1.66 -9.12 -9.77
CA MET A 1 -0.58 -9.79 -10.53
C MET A 1 -0.26 -11.06 -9.77
N ASP A 2 -0.17 -12.21 -10.40
CA ASP A 2 0.04 -13.45 -9.66
C ASP A 2 1.48 -13.54 -9.17
N THR A 3 1.66 -14.01 -7.94
CA THR A 3 2.98 -14.31 -7.39
C THR A 3 3.61 -15.48 -8.14
N CYS A 4 4.92 -15.42 -8.38
CA CYS A 4 5.67 -16.49 -9.07
C CYS A 4 6.75 -17.08 -8.14
N PRO A 5 6.37 -17.77 -7.04
CA PRO A 5 7.32 -18.20 -6.01
C PRO A 5 8.43 -19.11 -6.55
N GLU A 6 8.12 -19.93 -7.55
CA GLU A 6 9.11 -20.81 -8.19
C GLU A 6 10.18 -20.00 -8.95
N TRP A 7 9.76 -18.92 -9.62
CA TRP A 7 10.67 -18.01 -10.30
C TRP A 7 11.59 -17.30 -9.29
N ASP A 8 11.02 -16.76 -8.22
CA ASP A 8 11.78 -16.07 -7.18
C ASP A 8 12.80 -16.99 -6.52
N LEU A 9 12.41 -18.25 -6.26
CA LEU A 9 13.30 -19.28 -5.73
C LEU A 9 14.48 -19.56 -6.68
N GLU A 10 14.20 -19.79 -7.96
CA GLU A 10 15.22 -20.10 -8.99
C GLU A 10 16.19 -18.93 -9.17
N VAL A 11 15.68 -17.69 -9.22
CA VAL A 11 16.51 -16.48 -9.33
C VAL A 11 17.41 -16.33 -8.12
N LEU A 12 16.85 -16.44 -6.92
CA LEU A 12 17.61 -16.30 -5.69
C LEU A 12 18.66 -17.40 -5.52
N GLU A 13 18.41 -18.64 -5.91
CA GLU A 13 19.41 -19.70 -5.85
C GLU A 13 20.67 -19.38 -6.68
N LYS A 14 20.49 -18.66 -7.78
CA LYS A 14 21.61 -18.28 -8.69
C LYS A 14 22.27 -16.96 -8.27
N THR A 15 21.53 -16.03 -7.71
CA THR A 15 22.01 -14.66 -7.48
C THR A 15 22.31 -14.34 -6.02
N PHE A 16 22.00 -15.21 -5.06
CA PHE A 16 22.06 -14.94 -3.62
C PHE A 16 23.41 -14.40 -3.17
N ASP A 17 24.49 -14.87 -3.77
CA ASP A 17 25.85 -14.51 -3.35
C ASP A 17 26.22 -13.07 -3.75
N ILE A 18 25.58 -12.54 -4.79
CA ILE A 18 25.87 -11.21 -5.35
C ILE A 18 24.77 -10.18 -5.09
N ALA A 19 23.51 -10.61 -4.87
CA ALA A 19 22.39 -9.71 -4.62
C ALA A 19 22.33 -9.29 -3.15
N ASP A 20 21.92 -8.07 -2.88
CA ASP A 20 21.59 -7.55 -1.55
C ASP A 20 20.08 -7.40 -1.36
N TYR A 21 19.36 -7.22 -2.44
CA TYR A 21 17.90 -7.07 -2.47
C TYR A 21 17.28 -7.97 -3.51
N LEU A 22 16.07 -8.46 -3.20
CA LEU A 22 15.13 -9.01 -4.17
C LEU A 22 14.05 -7.97 -4.43
N ALA A 23 13.91 -7.58 -5.70
CA ALA A 23 12.86 -6.67 -6.13
C ALA A 23 11.54 -7.42 -6.34
N ILE A 24 10.45 -6.85 -5.85
CA ILE A 24 9.09 -7.35 -6.08
C ILE A 24 8.17 -6.19 -6.46
N HIS A 25 7.17 -6.49 -7.30
CA HIS A 25 6.15 -5.54 -7.74
C HIS A 25 4.76 -6.03 -7.35
N GLN A 26 3.88 -5.15 -6.92
CA GLN A 26 2.49 -5.50 -6.63
C GLN A 26 1.53 -4.35 -6.87
N TYR A 27 0.51 -4.62 -7.69
CA TYR A 27 -0.59 -3.70 -7.96
C TYR A 27 -1.92 -4.39 -7.69
N TYR A 28 -2.85 -3.66 -7.10
CA TYR A 28 -4.20 -4.16 -6.84
C TYR A 28 -5.23 -3.31 -7.58
N GLY A 29 -6.17 -4.00 -8.20
CA GLY A 29 -7.36 -3.46 -8.87
C GLY A 29 -8.61 -4.23 -8.44
N GLY A 30 -9.65 -4.20 -9.26
CA GLY A 30 -10.85 -5.01 -8.99
C GLY A 30 -11.90 -4.28 -8.17
N GLN A 31 -11.96 -2.94 -8.29
CA GLN A 31 -12.99 -2.12 -7.68
C GLN A 31 -14.42 -2.56 -8.08
N GLU A 32 -14.56 -3.22 -9.24
CA GLU A 32 -15.80 -3.79 -9.74
C GLU A 32 -16.33 -4.96 -8.89
N TYR A 33 -15.47 -5.62 -8.11
CA TYR A 33 -15.88 -6.69 -7.19
C TYR A 33 -16.37 -6.16 -5.83
N GLY A 34 -16.39 -4.84 -5.66
CA GLY A 34 -16.89 -4.13 -4.49
C GLY A 34 -15.85 -3.85 -3.43
N THR A 35 -16.13 -2.84 -2.60
CA THR A 35 -15.20 -2.28 -1.62
C THR A 35 -14.66 -3.30 -0.62
N LYS A 36 -15.50 -4.22 -0.15
CA LYS A 36 -15.07 -5.25 0.81
C LYS A 36 -13.95 -6.13 0.25
N TYR A 37 -14.09 -6.56 -1.00
CA TYR A 37 -13.05 -7.32 -1.68
C TYR A 37 -11.82 -6.46 -1.92
N PHE A 38 -12.04 -5.27 -2.47
CA PHE A 38 -10.97 -4.36 -2.86
C PHE A 38 -10.06 -4.03 -1.68
N LEU A 39 -10.61 -3.63 -0.53
CA LEU A 39 -9.82 -3.31 0.67
C LEU A 39 -9.22 -4.56 1.35
N ALA A 40 -9.79 -5.75 1.14
CA ALA A 40 -9.21 -6.97 1.68
C ALA A 40 -7.89 -7.38 1.02
N GLN A 41 -7.57 -6.86 -0.17
CA GLN A 41 -6.36 -7.21 -0.92
C GLN A 41 -5.05 -6.83 -0.21
N SER A 42 -5.10 -5.94 0.78
CA SER A 42 -3.94 -5.68 1.65
C SER A 42 -3.47 -6.92 2.42
N LEU A 43 -4.36 -7.90 2.67
CA LEU A 43 -4.00 -9.18 3.28
C LEU A 43 -3.23 -10.08 2.31
N ASP A 44 -3.57 -10.04 1.02
CA ASP A 44 -2.80 -10.72 -0.03
C ASP A 44 -1.37 -10.15 -0.12
N MET A 45 -1.21 -8.84 0.02
CA MET A 45 0.12 -8.24 0.05
C MET A 45 0.96 -8.73 1.22
N GLU A 46 0.37 -8.91 2.40
CA GLU A 46 1.09 -9.49 3.55
C GLU A 46 1.47 -10.95 3.30
N ASP A 47 0.58 -11.74 2.72
CA ASP A 47 0.84 -13.13 2.37
C ASP A 47 1.95 -13.25 1.32
N TYR A 48 1.92 -12.39 0.30
CA TYR A 48 2.99 -12.31 -0.70
C TYR A 48 4.34 -11.99 -0.06
N ILE A 49 4.43 -10.95 0.78
CA ILE A 49 5.67 -10.60 1.48
C ILE A 49 6.18 -11.78 2.34
N ASN A 50 5.30 -12.48 3.03
CA ASN A 50 5.65 -13.65 3.84
C ASN A 50 6.12 -14.84 2.99
N THR A 51 5.54 -15.02 1.81
CA THR A 51 5.98 -16.01 0.83
C THR A 51 7.42 -15.72 0.39
N ILE A 52 7.71 -14.49 -0.02
CA ILE A 52 9.06 -14.07 -0.41
C ILE A 52 10.05 -14.19 0.76
N ARG A 53 9.64 -13.80 1.96
CA ARG A 53 10.46 -14.00 3.18
C ARG A 53 10.84 -15.48 3.36
N SER A 54 9.89 -16.37 3.16
CA SER A 54 10.10 -17.82 3.27
C SER A 54 11.09 -18.33 2.22
N ILE A 55 10.98 -17.87 0.98
CA ILE A 55 11.91 -18.20 -0.11
C ILE A 55 13.33 -17.75 0.23
N VAL A 56 13.50 -16.50 0.68
CA VAL A 56 14.82 -15.99 1.12
C VAL A 56 15.42 -16.89 2.20
N GLN A 57 14.63 -17.30 3.19
CA GLN A 57 15.10 -18.18 4.27
C GLN A 57 15.47 -19.58 3.77
N ILE A 58 14.70 -20.14 2.85
CA ILE A 58 15.00 -21.45 2.23
C ILE A 58 16.36 -21.39 1.51
N VAL A 59 16.58 -20.39 0.66
CA VAL A 59 17.83 -20.27 -0.09
C VAL A 59 19.01 -20.01 0.85
N LYS A 60 18.86 -19.14 1.84
CA LYS A 60 19.86 -18.90 2.89
C LYS A 60 20.30 -20.19 3.58
N LYS A 61 19.35 -21.05 3.94
CA LYS A 61 19.62 -22.36 4.56
C LYS A 61 20.31 -23.33 3.60
N LYS A 62 19.86 -23.40 2.33
CA LYS A 62 20.49 -24.23 1.29
C LYS A 62 21.95 -23.85 1.09
N LYS A 63 22.25 -22.55 1.02
CA LYS A 63 23.62 -22.03 0.83
C LYS A 63 24.46 -22.05 2.11
N ARG A 64 23.89 -22.34 3.26
CA ARG A 64 24.58 -22.37 4.56
C ARG A 64 25.34 -21.07 4.86
N THR A 65 24.74 -19.94 4.55
CA THR A 65 25.33 -18.59 4.69
C THR A 65 24.63 -17.79 5.78
N ASN A 66 25.34 -16.78 6.32
CA ASN A 66 24.77 -15.78 7.22
C ASN A 66 24.33 -14.51 6.48
N LYS A 67 24.56 -14.42 5.18
CA LYS A 67 24.11 -13.29 4.37
C LYS A 67 22.57 -13.20 4.42
N ASP A 68 22.07 -11.99 4.53
CA ASP A 68 20.62 -11.68 4.43
C ASP A 68 20.35 -10.97 3.12
N ILE A 69 19.28 -11.38 2.43
CA ILE A 69 18.69 -10.64 1.32
C ILE A 69 17.49 -9.89 1.87
N LYS A 70 17.40 -8.61 1.54
CA LYS A 70 16.25 -7.75 1.86
C LYS A 70 15.32 -7.62 0.67
N ILE A 71 14.13 -7.10 0.89
CA ILE A 71 13.14 -6.89 -0.16
C ILE A 71 13.12 -5.41 -0.54
N SER A 72 13.10 -5.15 -1.85
CA SER A 72 12.75 -3.87 -2.45
C SER A 72 11.37 -4.03 -3.11
N VAL A 73 10.36 -3.35 -2.59
CA VAL A 73 9.07 -3.19 -3.26
C VAL A 73 9.19 -1.95 -4.13
N ASP A 74 9.83 -2.08 -5.28
CA ASP A 74 10.23 -0.94 -6.11
C ASP A 74 9.19 -0.51 -7.14
N GLU A 75 8.09 -1.28 -7.26
CA GLU A 75 6.84 -0.84 -7.87
C GLU A 75 5.65 -1.36 -7.06
N TRP A 76 4.76 -0.48 -6.69
CA TRP A 76 3.52 -0.85 -6.01
C TRP A 76 2.48 0.26 -6.12
N GLY A 77 1.21 -0.11 -5.97
CA GLY A 77 0.13 0.85 -5.97
C GLY A 77 -1.23 0.22 -6.26
N VAL A 78 -2.21 1.09 -6.45
CA VAL A 78 -3.56 0.72 -6.87
C VAL A 78 -3.65 0.87 -8.39
N TRP A 79 -4.25 -0.14 -9.05
CA TRP A 79 -4.54 -0.11 -10.45
C TRP A 79 -6.01 0.27 -10.67
N ALA A 80 -6.25 1.53 -10.99
CA ALA A 80 -7.61 2.09 -11.15
C ALA A 80 -8.07 2.18 -12.62
N LEU A 81 -7.23 1.80 -13.57
CA LEU A 81 -7.61 1.77 -14.98
C LEU A 81 -8.45 0.53 -15.27
N PRO A 82 -9.51 0.66 -16.09
CA PRO A 82 -10.19 -0.51 -16.62
C PRO A 82 -9.21 -1.35 -17.45
N PRO A 83 -9.45 -2.68 -17.57
CA PRO A 83 -8.67 -3.52 -18.46
C PRO A 83 -8.61 -2.89 -19.85
N ALA A 84 -7.41 -2.76 -20.40
CA ALA A 84 -7.24 -2.22 -21.74
C ALA A 84 -8.07 -3.07 -22.71
N ASN A 85 -8.95 -2.45 -23.48
CA ASN A 85 -9.62 -3.10 -24.59
C ASN A 85 -8.56 -3.44 -25.63
N VAL A 86 -8.06 -4.67 -25.60
CA VAL A 86 -7.00 -5.18 -26.49
C VAL A 86 -7.42 -5.11 -27.98
N ASN A 87 -8.69 -4.83 -28.27
CA ASN A 87 -9.28 -4.73 -29.59
C ASN A 87 -9.62 -3.29 -30.02
N SER A 88 -9.05 -2.27 -29.36
CA SER A 88 -9.17 -0.92 -29.91
C SER A 88 -8.44 -0.91 -31.26
N GLU A 89 -9.22 -0.78 -32.33
CA GLU A 89 -8.68 -0.43 -33.66
C GLU A 89 -7.71 0.73 -33.45
N LEU A 90 -6.56 0.68 -34.10
CA LEU A 90 -5.56 1.74 -34.03
C LEU A 90 -6.25 3.05 -34.33
N ASP A 91 -6.53 3.83 -33.31
CA ASP A 91 -7.15 5.15 -33.44
C ASP A 91 -6.25 6.00 -34.34
N GLU A 92 -6.83 6.78 -35.21
CA GLU A 92 -6.10 7.76 -36.04
C GLU A 92 -5.25 8.72 -35.19
N ASN A 93 -5.56 8.83 -33.92
CA ASN A 93 -4.82 9.59 -32.90
C ASN A 93 -3.70 8.79 -32.18
N ALA A 94 -3.40 7.56 -32.56
CA ALA A 94 -2.42 6.70 -31.89
C ALA A 94 -0.99 7.30 -31.82
N TRP A 95 -0.69 8.29 -32.66
CA TRP A 95 0.60 8.95 -32.76
C TRP A 95 0.59 10.41 -32.27
N GLN A 96 -0.16 10.68 -31.20
CA GLN A 96 -0.18 12.01 -30.59
C GLN A 96 1.16 12.32 -29.90
N ILE A 97 1.52 13.61 -29.85
CA ILE A 97 2.65 14.07 -29.06
C ILE A 97 2.27 14.01 -27.58
N ALA A 98 2.99 13.20 -26.80
CA ALA A 98 2.77 13.00 -25.37
C ALA A 98 1.30 12.63 -25.03
N PRO A 99 0.77 11.52 -25.57
CA PRO A 99 -0.58 11.07 -25.22
C PRO A 99 -0.66 10.69 -23.74
N GLU A 100 -1.84 10.73 -23.17
CA GLU A 100 -2.10 10.14 -21.88
C GLU A 100 -1.89 8.61 -21.97
N ILE A 101 -1.09 8.05 -21.07
CA ILE A 101 -0.74 6.63 -21.08
C ILE A 101 -1.43 5.90 -19.94
N SER A 102 -1.28 6.42 -18.70
CA SER A 102 -1.78 5.81 -17.47
C SER A 102 -2.04 6.90 -16.42
N GLU A 103 -2.72 7.97 -16.83
CA GLU A 103 -3.12 9.08 -15.98
C GLU A 103 -4.38 8.69 -15.18
N GLN A 104 -4.19 7.76 -14.23
CA GLN A 104 -5.26 7.26 -13.37
C GLN A 104 -5.75 8.37 -12.44
N ILE A 105 -7.05 8.37 -12.18
CA ILE A 105 -7.68 9.28 -11.21
C ILE A 105 -8.10 8.45 -10.00
N TYR A 106 -7.48 8.72 -8.87
CA TYR A 106 -7.67 7.98 -7.65
C TYR A 106 -8.77 8.58 -6.77
N THR A 107 -9.55 7.72 -6.17
CA THR A 107 -10.66 8.03 -5.25
C THR A 107 -10.22 7.86 -3.80
N LEU A 108 -11.11 8.18 -2.84
CA LEU A 108 -10.88 7.86 -1.42
C LEU A 108 -10.69 6.35 -1.22
N GLU A 109 -11.51 5.53 -1.89
CA GLU A 109 -11.40 4.06 -1.77
C GLU A 109 -10.01 3.55 -2.17
N ASP A 110 -9.45 4.11 -3.26
CA ASP A 110 -8.09 3.79 -3.70
C ASP A 110 -7.04 4.21 -2.67
N ALA A 111 -7.23 5.38 -2.05
CA ALA A 111 -6.32 5.87 -1.01
C ALA A 111 -6.38 5.03 0.29
N LEU A 112 -7.53 4.45 0.62
CA LEU A 112 -7.65 3.54 1.76
C LEU A 112 -6.84 2.27 1.53
N LEU A 113 -6.99 1.59 0.38
CA LEU A 113 -6.17 0.43 0.06
C LEU A 113 -4.68 0.78 -0.03
N PHE A 114 -4.37 1.94 -0.62
CA PHE A 114 -2.99 2.43 -0.70
C PHE A 114 -2.35 2.61 0.69
N ALA A 115 -3.10 3.14 1.67
CA ALA A 115 -2.66 3.23 3.06
C ALA A 115 -2.43 1.85 3.69
N GLU A 116 -3.31 0.89 3.44
CA GLU A 116 -3.20 -0.47 3.95
C GLU A 116 -2.01 -1.23 3.35
N MET A 117 -1.69 -1.02 2.06
CA MET A 117 -0.48 -1.55 1.44
C MET A 117 0.78 -1.00 2.15
N GLN A 118 0.80 0.29 2.49
CA GLN A 118 1.90 0.88 3.26
C GLN A 118 2.00 0.26 4.66
N MET A 119 0.86 0.04 5.33
CA MET A 119 0.86 -0.64 6.64
C MET A 119 1.38 -2.08 6.54
N ALA A 120 1.01 -2.82 5.49
CA ALA A 120 1.52 -4.17 5.25
C ALA A 120 3.05 -4.18 5.08
N MET A 121 3.59 -3.23 4.30
CA MET A 121 5.04 -3.08 4.15
C MET A 121 5.73 -2.70 5.45
N LEU A 122 5.18 -1.79 6.23
CA LEU A 122 5.74 -1.34 7.50
C LEU A 122 5.73 -2.45 8.57
N ARG A 123 4.67 -3.27 8.63
CA ARG A 123 4.65 -4.46 9.50
C ARG A 123 5.80 -5.43 9.20
N ASN A 124 6.31 -5.40 7.99
CA ASN A 124 7.42 -6.20 7.50
C ASN A 124 8.73 -5.42 7.33
N ALA A 125 8.91 -4.30 8.04
CA ALA A 125 10.07 -3.41 7.93
C ALA A 125 11.41 -4.07 8.34
N ASP A 126 11.38 -5.22 8.97
CA ASP A 126 12.57 -6.04 9.26
C ASP A 126 13.20 -6.60 7.97
N ILE A 127 12.40 -6.92 6.96
CA ILE A 127 12.86 -7.45 5.67
C ILE A 127 12.71 -6.45 4.53
N ILE A 128 11.65 -5.64 4.48
CA ILE A 128 11.46 -4.60 3.47
C ILE A 128 12.28 -3.37 3.85
N LYS A 129 13.16 -2.93 2.96
CA LYS A 129 14.03 -1.76 3.19
C LYS A 129 13.84 -0.65 2.17
N ILE A 130 13.19 -0.95 1.05
CA ILE A 130 12.90 0.00 -0.02
C ILE A 130 11.43 -0.21 -0.40
N ALA A 131 10.70 0.88 -0.55
CA ALA A 131 9.33 0.90 -1.06
C ALA A 131 9.16 2.14 -1.94
N CYS A 132 9.03 1.96 -3.25
CA CYS A 132 8.92 3.02 -4.23
C CYS A 132 7.55 2.96 -4.91
N GLN A 133 6.73 3.95 -4.67
CA GLN A 133 5.50 4.09 -5.43
C GLN A 133 5.82 4.50 -6.87
N SER A 134 5.25 3.86 -7.83
CA SER A 134 5.47 4.11 -9.25
C SER A 134 4.23 4.76 -9.89
N LEU A 135 4.29 6.00 -10.35
CA LEU A 135 5.36 6.99 -10.42
C LEU A 135 5.03 8.21 -9.53
N LEU A 136 5.84 9.27 -9.57
CA LEU A 136 5.57 10.47 -8.76
C LEU A 136 4.57 11.41 -9.42
N THR A 137 4.67 11.62 -10.74
CA THR A 137 3.93 12.66 -11.46
C THR A 137 3.22 12.08 -12.69
N ASN A 138 1.95 12.40 -12.84
CA ASN A 138 1.01 12.08 -13.93
C ASN A 138 0.70 10.59 -14.08
N VAL A 139 1.65 9.75 -14.43
CA VAL A 139 1.43 8.33 -14.71
C VAL A 139 1.29 7.56 -13.40
N SER A 140 0.10 7.02 -13.12
CA SER A 140 -0.22 6.28 -11.87
C SER A 140 0.28 6.97 -10.60
N ALA A 141 0.13 8.29 -10.53
CA ALA A 141 0.95 9.14 -9.67
C ALA A 141 0.18 9.83 -8.54
N CYS A 142 0.93 10.21 -7.50
CA CYS A 142 0.41 11.03 -6.41
C CYS A 142 0.11 12.48 -6.83
N ILE A 143 0.84 13.02 -7.82
CA ILE A 143 0.76 14.42 -8.26
C ILE A 143 0.37 14.46 -9.71
N MET A 144 -0.62 15.27 -10.04
CA MET A 144 -1.07 15.50 -11.40
C MET A 144 -0.75 16.93 -11.83
N THR A 145 -0.36 17.08 -13.09
CA THR A 145 -0.17 18.40 -13.72
C THR A 145 -1.10 18.56 -14.90
N ASP A 146 -1.48 19.78 -15.22
CA ASP A 146 -2.23 20.10 -16.42
C ASP A 146 -1.37 20.82 -17.47
N LYS A 147 -1.80 20.75 -18.73
CA LYS A 147 -1.08 21.37 -19.86
C LYS A 147 -0.96 22.90 -19.75
N LYS A 148 -1.72 23.54 -18.87
CA LYS A 148 -1.71 24.99 -18.65
C LYS A 148 -0.81 25.42 -17.48
N GLY A 149 -0.10 24.47 -16.85
CA GLY A 149 0.84 24.72 -15.78
C GLY A 149 0.26 24.64 -14.37
N GLY A 150 -0.97 24.13 -14.22
CA GLY A 150 -1.55 23.78 -12.92
C GLY A 150 -1.02 22.43 -12.40
N HIS A 151 -1.20 22.18 -11.11
CA HIS A 151 -1.01 20.88 -10.51
C HIS A 151 -2.03 20.65 -9.39
N TRP A 152 -2.28 19.40 -9.07
CA TRP A 152 -3.14 19.01 -7.96
C TRP A 152 -2.67 17.69 -7.36
N LEU A 153 -3.02 17.45 -6.10
CA LEU A 153 -2.64 16.26 -5.36
C LEU A 153 -3.78 15.26 -5.42
N GLN A 154 -3.46 14.03 -5.80
CA GLN A 154 -4.42 12.93 -5.79
C GLN A 154 -4.69 12.43 -4.36
N THR A 155 -5.78 11.71 -4.18
CA THR A 155 -6.15 11.14 -2.87
C THR A 155 -5.04 10.26 -2.28
N ILE A 156 -4.33 9.50 -3.11
CA ILE A 156 -3.21 8.62 -2.69
C ILE A 156 -1.96 9.39 -2.22
N TYR A 157 -1.87 10.70 -2.53
CA TYR A 157 -0.77 11.55 -2.04
C TYR A 157 -0.77 11.62 -0.50
N TYR A 158 -1.94 11.77 0.11
CA TYR A 158 -2.05 12.02 1.54
C TYR A 158 -1.57 10.83 2.40
N PRO A 159 -2.01 9.58 2.18
CA PRO A 159 -1.41 8.46 2.92
C PRO A 159 0.09 8.37 2.68
N PHE A 160 0.59 8.54 1.45
CA PHE A 160 2.02 8.53 1.20
C PHE A 160 2.76 9.61 2.01
N TYR A 161 2.24 10.83 2.00
CA TYR A 161 2.81 11.96 2.76
C TYR A 161 2.83 11.68 4.26
N TYR A 162 1.72 11.21 4.82
CA TYR A 162 1.62 10.97 6.27
C TYR A 162 2.51 9.81 6.72
N PHE A 163 2.54 8.71 6.01
CA PHE A 163 3.44 7.61 6.35
C PHE A 163 4.92 8.03 6.22
N ALA A 164 5.29 8.73 5.17
CA ALA A 164 6.66 9.20 4.97
C ALA A 164 7.13 10.18 6.06
N ASN A 165 6.22 10.96 6.64
CA ASN A 165 6.56 11.95 7.67
C ASN A 165 6.41 11.42 9.09
N TYR A 166 5.43 10.58 9.37
CA TYR A 166 5.09 10.17 10.73
C TYR A 166 5.46 8.71 11.06
N ALA A 167 5.59 7.81 10.10
CA ALA A 167 6.00 6.43 10.37
C ALA A 167 7.52 6.31 10.57
N LYS A 168 8.09 7.14 11.44
CA LYS A 168 9.52 7.17 11.77
C LYS A 168 9.75 6.59 13.15
N GLY A 169 10.55 5.53 13.22
CA GLY A 169 10.85 4.87 14.49
C GLY A 169 10.69 3.36 14.41
N THR A 170 10.20 2.77 15.48
CA THR A 170 10.02 1.32 15.61
C THR A 170 8.57 0.94 15.43
N VAL A 171 8.28 0.07 14.46
CA VAL A 171 6.95 -0.52 14.29
C VAL A 171 6.69 -1.46 15.46
N MET A 172 5.60 -1.20 16.18
CA MET A 172 5.21 -1.97 17.35
C MET A 172 4.41 -3.21 16.93
N GLN A 173 4.62 -4.32 17.64
CA GLN A 173 3.76 -5.48 17.46
C GLN A 173 2.34 -5.15 17.92
N THR A 174 1.39 -5.23 17.03
CA THR A 174 -0.01 -4.90 17.28
C THR A 174 -0.86 -6.18 17.30
N ILE A 175 -1.73 -6.31 18.29
CA ILE A 175 -2.75 -7.35 18.34
C ILE A 175 -4.10 -6.64 18.26
N SER A 176 -4.75 -6.75 17.10
CA SER A 176 -6.09 -6.21 16.88
C SER A 176 -7.16 -7.24 17.22
N ARG A 177 -8.21 -6.80 17.90
CA ARG A 177 -9.42 -7.60 18.18
C ARG A 177 -10.64 -6.75 17.87
N GLY A 178 -11.50 -7.25 17.01
CA GLY A 178 -12.70 -6.51 16.58
C GLY A 178 -13.58 -7.34 15.66
N PRO A 179 -14.65 -6.73 15.13
CA PRO A 179 -15.51 -7.37 14.17
C PRO A 179 -14.74 -7.65 12.86
N VAL A 180 -15.14 -8.73 12.20
CA VAL A 180 -14.58 -9.19 10.93
C VAL A 180 -15.70 -9.42 9.91
N TYR A 181 -15.35 -9.40 8.64
CA TYR A 181 -16.20 -9.84 7.54
C TYR A 181 -15.49 -10.89 6.68
N SER A 182 -16.21 -11.48 5.75
CA SER A 182 -15.66 -12.36 4.70
C SER A 182 -16.17 -11.90 3.35
N CYS A 183 -15.34 -12.04 2.33
CA CYS A 183 -15.68 -11.75 0.95
C CYS A 183 -14.84 -12.66 0.04
N GLN A 184 -15.41 -13.11 -1.06
CA GLN A 184 -14.75 -13.95 -2.08
C GLN A 184 -13.60 -14.82 -1.51
N ASP A 185 -12.35 -14.46 -1.79
CA ASP A 185 -11.16 -15.23 -1.45
C ASP A 185 -10.62 -14.93 -0.03
N PHE A 186 -11.24 -14.00 0.70
CA PHE A 186 -10.77 -13.57 2.01
C PHE A 186 -11.76 -13.92 3.13
N GLU A 187 -11.25 -14.61 4.15
CA GLU A 187 -11.97 -14.90 5.37
C GLU A 187 -11.43 -14.09 6.55
N LYS A 188 -12.33 -13.73 7.48
CA LYS A 188 -11.97 -13.04 8.73
C LYS A 188 -11.20 -11.73 8.53
N VAL A 189 -11.58 -10.95 7.52
CA VAL A 189 -11.03 -9.63 7.26
C VAL A 189 -11.42 -8.68 8.39
N PRO A 190 -10.49 -8.06 9.14
CA PRO A 190 -10.84 -7.07 10.16
C PRO A 190 -11.49 -5.83 9.53
N TYR A 191 -12.53 -5.29 10.16
CA TYR A 191 -13.08 -4.00 9.72
C TYR A 191 -12.11 -2.83 9.97
N VAL A 192 -11.26 -2.94 10.96
CA VAL A 192 -10.20 -1.94 11.19
C VAL A 192 -8.84 -2.58 10.95
N ASP A 193 -8.12 -2.06 9.98
CA ASP A 193 -6.68 -2.28 9.87
C ASP A 193 -5.93 -1.21 10.64
N SER A 194 -4.83 -1.57 11.29
CA SER A 194 -4.09 -0.60 12.11
C SER A 194 -2.62 -0.94 12.26
N LEU A 195 -1.82 0.12 12.47
CA LEU A 195 -0.39 0.06 12.70
C LEU A 195 -0.01 1.07 13.78
N VAL A 196 0.95 0.70 14.61
CA VAL A 196 1.52 1.58 15.63
C VAL A 196 3.01 1.73 15.41
N VAL A 197 3.50 2.95 15.43
CA VAL A 197 4.93 3.28 15.34
C VAL A 197 5.32 4.09 16.58
N LEU A 198 6.37 3.65 17.25
CA LEU A 198 6.99 4.39 18.37
C LEU A 198 8.16 5.21 17.83
N ASN A 199 8.05 6.52 17.93
CA ASN A 199 9.14 7.44 17.66
C ASN A 199 9.85 7.79 18.97
N ASP A 200 10.91 7.04 19.28
CA ASP A 200 11.67 7.23 20.51
C ASP A 200 12.33 8.62 20.59
N SER A 201 12.66 9.23 19.47
CA SER A 201 13.32 10.54 19.43
C SER A 201 12.42 11.67 19.95
N ASN A 202 11.11 11.55 19.69
CA ASN A 202 10.12 12.55 20.11
C ASN A 202 9.28 12.07 21.30
N ASN A 203 9.48 10.83 21.75
CA ASN A 203 8.63 10.16 22.75
C ASN A 203 7.14 10.20 22.35
N GLU A 204 6.88 9.93 21.08
CA GLU A 204 5.56 9.95 20.46
C GLU A 204 5.17 8.57 19.97
N LEU A 205 3.89 8.27 20.08
CA LEU A 205 3.30 7.07 19.51
C LEU A 205 2.35 7.50 18.40
N VAL A 206 2.61 7.02 17.19
CA VAL A 206 1.77 7.30 16.03
C VAL A 206 0.91 6.07 15.73
N PHE A 207 -0.39 6.29 15.71
CA PHE A 207 -1.39 5.28 15.41
C PHE A 207 -2.00 5.55 14.04
N PHE A 208 -1.82 4.63 13.11
CA PHE A 208 -2.47 4.64 11.80
C PHE A 208 -3.62 3.64 11.79
N ALA A 209 -4.75 4.01 11.22
CA ALA A 209 -5.89 3.12 11.09
C ALA A 209 -6.69 3.39 9.82
N VAL A 210 -7.23 2.32 9.23
CA VAL A 210 -8.20 2.36 8.14
C VAL A 210 -9.45 1.62 8.57
N ASN A 211 -10.61 2.27 8.41
CA ASN A 211 -11.90 1.65 8.60
C ASN A 211 -12.43 1.13 7.26
N ARG A 212 -12.55 -0.18 7.13
CA ARG A 212 -13.09 -0.88 5.95
C ARG A 212 -14.62 -0.98 5.95
N ASP A 213 -15.27 -0.54 7.04
CA ASP A 213 -16.74 -0.59 7.13
C ASP A 213 -17.37 0.59 6.38
N GLU A 214 -18.06 0.29 5.30
CA GLU A 214 -18.69 1.30 4.44
C GLU A 214 -19.87 2.02 5.09
N VAL A 215 -20.34 1.52 6.23
CA VAL A 215 -21.61 1.98 6.82
C VAL A 215 -21.44 2.47 8.26
N LYS A 216 -20.51 1.87 9.01
CA LYS A 216 -20.41 2.10 10.45
C LYS A 216 -19.07 2.68 10.84
N GLU A 217 -19.11 3.63 11.72
CA GLU A 217 -17.94 4.04 12.48
C GLU A 217 -17.49 2.90 13.40
N GLN A 218 -16.20 2.74 13.52
CA GLN A 218 -15.59 1.73 14.40
C GLN A 218 -14.90 2.42 15.57
N MET A 219 -15.32 2.10 16.78
CA MET A 219 -14.65 2.60 17.98
C MET A 219 -13.39 1.78 18.25
N VAL A 220 -12.26 2.45 18.35
CA VAL A 220 -10.97 1.83 18.63
C VAL A 220 -10.49 2.24 20.01
N SER A 221 -10.11 1.25 20.82
CA SER A 221 -9.43 1.46 22.10
C SER A 221 -7.99 0.99 22.01
N LEU A 222 -7.05 1.91 22.16
CA LEU A 222 -5.63 1.63 22.13
C LEU A 222 -5.11 1.36 23.54
N GLN A 223 -4.53 0.17 23.75
CA GLN A 223 -3.86 -0.20 24.99
C GLN A 223 -2.40 -0.51 24.70
N VAL A 224 -1.49 0.16 25.37
CA VAL A 224 -0.05 -0.01 25.17
C VAL A 224 0.57 -0.61 26.43
N GLN A 225 1.28 -1.72 26.28
CA GLN A 225 1.98 -2.33 27.40
C GLN A 225 3.32 -1.63 27.65
N GLY A 226 3.57 -1.27 28.89
CA GLY A 226 4.84 -0.67 29.31
C GLY A 226 4.99 0.83 29.02
N LEU A 227 3.97 1.48 28.47
CA LEU A 227 3.94 2.92 28.23
C LEU A 227 2.67 3.53 28.83
N ILE A 228 2.78 4.77 29.27
CA ILE A 228 1.63 5.57 29.71
C ILE A 228 1.35 6.61 28.61
N LEU A 229 0.17 6.55 28.04
CA LEU A 229 -0.30 7.55 27.10
C LEU A 229 -0.91 8.73 27.87
N ASN A 230 -0.37 9.93 27.70
CA ASN A 230 -0.80 11.11 28.44
C ASN A 230 -1.94 11.86 27.72
N SER A 231 -1.79 12.14 26.42
CA SER A 231 -2.76 12.88 25.62
C SER A 231 -2.61 12.57 24.14
N VAL A 232 -3.67 12.82 23.38
CA VAL A 232 -3.59 12.95 21.92
C VAL A 232 -3.11 14.35 21.62
N ILE A 233 -2.00 14.47 20.90
CA ILE A 233 -1.40 15.75 20.53
C ILE A 233 -1.85 16.25 19.16
N ASP A 234 -2.18 15.32 18.26
CA ASP A 234 -2.71 15.60 16.93
C ASP A 234 -3.58 14.46 16.44
N SER A 235 -4.52 14.76 15.54
CA SER A 235 -5.39 13.77 14.92
C SER A 235 -5.77 14.23 13.52
N ILE A 236 -5.40 13.44 12.53
CA ILE A 236 -5.67 13.72 11.12
C ILE A 236 -6.57 12.60 10.60
N SER A 237 -7.64 12.96 9.92
CA SER A 237 -8.55 12.01 9.29
C SER A 237 -8.76 12.37 7.82
N MET A 238 -8.80 11.36 6.99
CA MET A 238 -9.13 11.45 5.58
C MET A 238 -10.50 10.81 5.36
N THR A 239 -11.47 11.61 4.97
CA THR A 239 -12.88 11.20 4.82
C THR A 239 -13.51 11.92 3.63
N ALA A 240 -14.58 11.35 3.09
CA ALA A 240 -15.41 11.98 2.07
C ALA A 240 -16.86 11.54 2.22
N GLU A 241 -17.81 12.30 1.64
CA GLU A 241 -19.23 11.92 1.61
C GLU A 241 -19.48 10.64 0.79
N ASP A 242 -18.67 10.43 -0.24
CA ASP A 242 -18.68 9.24 -1.09
C ASP A 242 -17.24 8.72 -1.29
N LYS A 243 -17.05 7.43 -1.10
CA LYS A 243 -15.76 6.76 -1.32
C LYS A 243 -15.20 6.89 -2.74
N LYS A 244 -16.04 7.22 -3.72
CA LYS A 244 -15.65 7.49 -5.11
C LYS A 244 -15.26 8.95 -5.38
N MET A 245 -15.27 9.81 -4.36
CA MET A 245 -14.76 11.18 -4.50
C MET A 245 -13.25 11.20 -4.77
N ASN A 246 -12.86 12.19 -5.55
CA ASN A 246 -11.46 12.45 -5.92
C ASN A 246 -11.20 13.95 -6.00
N ASN A 247 -9.93 14.34 -6.08
CA ASN A 247 -9.51 15.74 -6.02
C ASN A 247 -9.33 16.40 -7.41
N LYS A 248 -9.72 15.75 -8.50
CA LYS A 248 -9.50 16.28 -9.87
C LYS A 248 -10.20 17.62 -10.14
N ASN A 249 -11.44 17.74 -9.71
CA ASN A 249 -12.27 18.90 -10.02
C ASN A 249 -12.51 19.84 -8.84
N VAL A 250 -12.29 19.37 -7.63
CA VAL A 250 -12.43 20.10 -6.38
C VAL A 250 -11.19 19.80 -5.56
N HIS A 251 -10.32 20.79 -5.40
CA HIS A 251 -9.15 20.65 -4.53
C HIS A 251 -9.62 20.35 -3.11
N ASP A 252 -8.98 19.37 -2.46
CA ASP A 252 -9.30 18.95 -1.10
C ASP A 252 -10.74 18.45 -0.91
N ALA A 253 -11.28 17.73 -1.89
CA ALA A 253 -12.58 17.06 -1.78
C ALA A 253 -12.56 15.82 -0.86
N VAL A 254 -11.36 15.32 -0.58
CA VAL A 254 -11.08 14.18 0.29
C VAL A 254 -10.04 14.57 1.33
#